data_618c48c2b8bb2ee47924717028cdb93a
#
_entry.id   618c48c2b8bb2ee47924717028cdb93a
#
_cell.length_a   1.000
_cell.length_b   1.000
_cell.length_c   1.000
_cell.angle_alpha   90.00
_cell.angle_beta   90.00
_cell.angle_gamma   90.00
#
_symmetry.space_group_name_H-M   'P 1'
#
loop_
_entity.id
_entity.type
_entity.pdbx_description
1 polymer ?
#
loop_
_entity_poly.entity_id
_entity_poly.type
_entity_poly.pdbx_seq_one_letter_code
_entity_poly.pdbx_strand_id
1 'polypeptide(L)' 'LYSYNPSLVKIDVEGYELEVLKGMEKVLTRARPHIIFEVNPGQEALERDITNWLAGINYAVIKISMYENMRLAHPK' A
#
# COMPACT_ATOMS: atom_id res chain seq x y z
N LEU A 1 0.01 10.76 11.19
CA LEU A 1 -0.07 11.10 10.60
C LEU A 1 -0.15 12.16 10.01
N TYR A 2 0.15 12.62 9.54
CA TYR A 2 0.08 13.42 9.22
C TYR A 2 -0.38 14.32 8.56
N SER A 3 -0.51 14.78 8.54
CA SER A 3 -1.18 16.01 8.27
C SER A 3 -0.60 16.77 7.10
N TYR A 4 0.62 16.66 6.84
CA TYR A 4 1.25 17.25 5.67
C TYR A 4 1.43 16.18 4.63
N ASN A 5 1.74 16.55 3.42
CA ASN A 5 1.84 15.62 2.32
C ASN A 5 2.96 14.60 2.58
N PRO A 6 2.66 13.45 3.14
CA PRO A 6 3.72 12.48 3.35
C PRO A 6 4.22 11.96 2.00
N SER A 7 5.50 11.74 1.90
CA SER A 7 6.07 11.16 0.69
C SER A 7 6.16 9.65 0.77
N LEU A 8 6.05 9.10 1.98
CA LEU A 8 6.16 7.67 2.20
C LEU A 8 5.28 7.26 3.37
N VAL A 9 4.50 6.22 3.17
CA VAL A 9 3.66 5.64 4.21
C VAL A 9 4.05 4.18 4.35
N LYS A 10 4.33 3.75 5.57
CA LYS A 10 4.58 2.34 5.84
C LYS A 10 3.38 1.78 6.61
N ILE A 11 2.85 0.67 6.14
CA ILE A 11 1.72 0.03 6.77
C ILE A 11 2.15 -1.33 7.30
N ASP A 12 1.98 -1.52 8.61
CA ASP A 12 2.45 -2.72 9.28
C ASP A 12 1.37 -3.18 10.26
N VAL A 13 0.23 -3.59 9.74
CA VAL A 13 -0.90 -4.09 10.53
C VAL A 13 -1.34 -5.41 9.91
N GLU A 14 -0.89 -6.50 10.47
CA GLU A 14 -1.06 -7.81 9.89
C GLU A 14 -2.52 -8.13 9.57
N GLY A 15 -2.78 -8.33 8.28
CA GLY A 15 -4.10 -8.73 7.81
C GLY A 15 -5.09 -7.62 7.61
N TYR A 16 -4.76 -6.39 8.05
CA TYR A 16 -5.70 -5.27 7.97
C TYR A 16 -5.23 -4.16 7.05
N GLU A 17 -4.24 -4.45 6.19
CA GLU A 17 -3.66 -3.43 5.33
C GLU A 17 -4.69 -2.79 4.41
N LEU A 18 -5.59 -3.59 3.86
CA LEU A 18 -6.59 -3.05 2.93
C LEU A 18 -7.52 -2.07 3.63
N GLU A 19 -7.97 -2.41 4.84
CA GLU A 19 -8.84 -1.53 5.60
C GLU A 19 -8.15 -0.22 5.94
N VAL A 20 -6.87 -0.29 6.31
CA VAL A 20 -6.10 0.92 6.61
C VAL A 20 -5.95 1.77 5.36
N LEU A 21 -5.63 1.16 4.22
CA LEU A 21 -5.49 1.89 2.96
C LEU A 21 -6.80 2.58 2.56
N LYS A 22 -7.92 1.88 2.69
CA LYS A 22 -9.22 2.47 2.37
C LYS A 22 -9.52 3.66 3.27
N GLY A 23 -9.15 3.57 4.54
CA GLY A 23 -9.33 4.68 5.47
C GLY A 23 -8.46 5.89 5.13
N MET A 24 -7.38 5.67 4.38
CA MET A 24 -6.48 6.73 3.98
C MET A 24 -6.71 7.22 2.57
N GLU A 25 -7.81 6.84 1.94
CA GLU A 25 -8.01 7.11 0.52
C GLU A 25 -7.82 8.58 0.16
N LYS A 26 -8.35 9.47 0.98
CA LYS A 26 -8.24 10.92 0.70
C LYS A 26 -6.79 11.39 0.74
N VAL A 27 -6.02 10.88 1.69
CA VAL A 27 -4.61 11.23 1.79
C VAL A 27 -3.86 10.67 0.57
N LEU A 28 -4.16 9.41 0.22
CA LEU A 28 -3.47 8.76 -0.89
C LEU A 28 -3.77 9.42 -2.23
N THR A 29 -5.00 9.89 -2.42
CA THR A 29 -5.37 10.53 -3.68
C THR A 29 -4.89 11.98 -3.75
N ARG A 30 -4.71 12.63 -2.61
CA ARG A 30 -4.26 14.02 -2.56
C ARG A 30 -2.74 14.13 -2.57
N ALA A 31 -2.09 13.44 -1.64
CA ALA A 31 -0.64 13.56 -1.46
C ALA A 31 0.16 12.62 -2.35
N ARG A 32 -0.44 11.54 -2.80
CA ARG A 32 0.19 10.55 -3.68
C ARG A 32 1.49 10.00 -3.10
N PRO A 33 1.53 9.56 -1.83
CA PRO A 33 2.77 9.04 -1.26
C PRO A 33 3.11 7.67 -1.83
N HIS A 34 4.37 7.28 -1.70
CA HIS A 34 4.75 5.89 -1.88
C HIS A 34 4.27 5.11 -0.66
N ILE A 35 3.91 3.85 -0.85
CA ILE A 35 3.38 3.02 0.22
C ILE A 35 4.18 1.73 0.31
N ILE A 36 4.66 1.40 1.51
CA ILE A 36 5.33 0.13 1.74
C ILE A 36 4.42 -0.70 2.64
N PHE A 37 4.16 -1.93 2.24
CA PHE A 37 3.36 -2.84 3.04
C PHE A 37 3.92 -4.26 2.92
N GLU A 38 3.58 -5.09 3.90
CA GLU A 38 4.08 -6.44 3.97
C GLU A 38 2.99 -7.44 3.58
N VAL A 39 3.39 -8.47 2.81
CA VAL A 39 2.51 -9.57 2.45
C VAL A 39 3.21 -10.85 2.86
N ASN A 40 2.67 -11.53 3.85
CA ASN A 40 3.26 -12.77 4.35
C ASN A 40 2.81 -13.97 3.52
N PRO A 41 3.56 -15.08 3.58
CA PRO A 41 3.13 -16.30 2.90
C PRO A 41 1.71 -16.67 3.32
N GLY A 42 0.90 -17.09 2.36
CA GLY A 42 -0.49 -17.43 2.62
C GLY A 42 -1.45 -16.26 2.46
N GLN A 43 -0.94 -15.07 2.18
CA GLN A 43 -1.78 -13.87 2.03
C GLN A 43 -1.92 -13.43 0.58
N GLU A 44 -1.87 -14.38 -0.36
CA GLU A 44 -1.93 -14.04 -1.78
C GLU A 44 -3.27 -13.38 -2.15
N ALA A 45 -4.36 -13.83 -1.54
CA ALA A 45 -5.66 -13.22 -1.81
C ALA A 45 -5.70 -11.78 -1.32
N LEU A 46 -5.13 -11.51 -0.15
CA LEU A 46 -5.05 -10.17 0.39
C LEU A 46 -4.19 -9.28 -0.50
N GLU A 47 -3.06 -9.80 -0.95
CA GLU A 47 -2.19 -9.05 -1.85
C GLU A 47 -2.92 -8.67 -3.13
N ARG A 48 -3.67 -9.60 -3.70
CA ARG A 48 -4.44 -9.33 -4.91
C ARG A 48 -5.48 -8.23 -4.67
N ASP A 49 -6.17 -8.30 -3.55
CA ASP A 49 -7.21 -7.32 -3.23
C ASP A 49 -6.60 -5.93 -3.03
N ILE A 50 -5.46 -5.86 -2.34
CA ILE A 50 -4.76 -4.60 -2.12
C ILE A 50 -4.30 -4.03 -3.47
N THR A 51 -3.70 -4.87 -4.30
CA THR A 51 -3.20 -4.45 -5.61
C THR A 51 -4.33 -3.91 -6.48
N ASN A 52 -5.46 -4.62 -6.50
CA ASN A 52 -6.61 -4.19 -7.30
C ASN A 52 -7.18 -2.87 -6.79
N TRP A 53 -7.29 -2.72 -5.47
CA TRP A 53 -7.82 -1.49 -4.91
C TRP A 53 -6.90 -0.31 -5.22
N LEU A 54 -5.59 -0.51 -5.08
CA LEU A 54 -4.61 0.53 -5.37
C LEU A 54 -4.61 0.89 -6.85
N ALA A 55 -4.79 -0.09 -7.73
CA ALA A 55 -4.89 0.19 -9.17
C ALA A 55 -6.09 1.11 -9.46
N GLY A 56 -7.15 0.99 -8.70
CA GLY A 56 -8.33 1.84 -8.86
C GLY A 56 -8.09 3.30 -8.53
N ILE A 57 -7.02 3.60 -7.78
CA ILE A 57 -6.64 4.99 -7.48
C ILE A 57 -5.28 5.33 -8.09
N ASN A 58 -4.93 4.64 -9.18
CA ASN A 58 -3.75 4.92 -10.01
C ASN A 58 -2.42 4.68 -9.29
N TYR A 59 -2.33 3.55 -8.62
CA TYR A 59 -1.08 3.06 -8.06
C TYR A 59 -0.66 1.78 -8.76
N ALA A 60 0.63 1.57 -8.85
CA ALA A 60 1.21 0.29 -9.27
C ALA A 60 1.94 -0.32 -8.09
N VAL A 61 1.97 -1.65 -8.03
CA VAL A 61 2.60 -2.37 -6.92
C VAL A 61 3.73 -3.22 -7.47
N ILE A 62 4.91 -3.13 -6.86
CA ILE A 62 6.06 -3.92 -7.24
C ILE A 62 6.64 -4.62 -6.01
N LYS A 63 7.37 -5.70 -6.26
CA LYS A 63 8.12 -6.37 -5.21
C LYS A 63 9.42 -5.62 -4.96
N ILE A 64 9.82 -5.55 -3.69
CA ILE A 64 11.13 -5.01 -3.36
C ILE A 64 12.11 -6.18 -3.40
N SER A 65 13.10 -6.11 -4.29
CA SER A 65 13.92 -7.27 -4.63
C SER A 65 14.72 -7.85 -3.46
N MET A 66 15.04 -7.04 -2.46
CA MET A 66 15.82 -7.50 -1.31
C MET A 66 14.96 -8.03 -0.15
N TYR A 67 13.66 -7.84 -0.21
CA TYR A 67 12.76 -8.19 0.88
C TYR A 67 11.55 -8.93 0.31
N GLU A 68 11.57 -10.26 0.41
CA GLU A 68 10.57 -11.11 -0.23
C GLU A 68 9.15 -10.74 0.07
N ASN A 69 8.87 -10.35 1.32
CA ASN A 69 7.51 -10.09 1.76
C ASN A 69 7.12 -8.62 1.65
N MET A 70 8.01 -7.77 1.19
CA MET A 70 7.73 -6.34 1.13
C MET A 70 7.28 -5.95 -0.27
N ARG A 71 6.34 -5.03 -0.30
CA ARG A 71 5.80 -4.49 -1.55
C ARG A 71 5.87 -2.98 -1.49
N LEU A 72 6.15 -2.38 -2.63
CA LEU A 72 6.13 -0.93 -2.79
C LEU A 72 5.01 -0.57 -3.75
N ALA A 73 4.08 0.25 -3.29
CA ALA A 73 3.07 0.84 -4.15
C ALA A 73 3.51 2.26 -4.48
N HIS A 74 3.49 2.60 -5.75
CA HIS A 74 3.89 3.93 -6.17
C HIS A 74 2.84 4.52 -7.10
N PRO A 75 2.65 5.86 -7.04
CA PRO A 75 1.71 6.50 -7.96
C PRO A 75 2.13 6.30 -9.40
N LYS A 76 1.15 6.15 -10.24
CA LYS A 76 1.42 6.08 -11.68
C LYS A 76 1.49 7.46 -12.29
#